data_7ab30554fb227662cffda49669f9a097
#
_entry.id   7ab30554fb227662cffda49669f9a097
#
_cell.length_a   1.000
_cell.length_b   1.000
_cell.length_c   1.000
_cell.angle_alpha   90.00
_cell.angle_beta   90.00
_cell.angle_gamma   90.00
#
_symmetry.space_group_name_H-M   'P 1'
#
loop_
_entity.id
_entity.type
_entity.pdbx_description
1 polymer ?
#
loop_
_entity_poly.entity_id
_entity_poly.type
_entity_poly.pdbx_seq_one_letter_code
_entity_poly.pdbx_strand_id
1 'polypeptide(L)'
;IRSLKDLIGVEQVTLTTNGSLFSFTDLDELKKIGLDCINFSIDTLDESEYLKICKKNDLKKVLLNLEYAYKIGVPVKVNCVVDNLFSFSRFESMLQLIKDKKIALRFIELMPLKYSDRNTKMNELIEYVQKNYTLNVCDEKLGNGPAHYYTIGDYEGYIGFIEALHNKFCQDCNRIRLSSVG
;
A
#
# COMPACT_ATOMS: atom_id res chain seq x y z
N ILE A 1 6.37 6.51 -18.08
CA ILE A 1 6.86 7.21 -16.87
C ILE A 1 7.76 8.36 -17.29
N ARG A 2 8.83 8.15 -18.09
CA ARG A 2 9.73 9.22 -18.53
C ARG A 2 8.94 10.41 -19.12
N SER A 3 8.07 10.18 -20.09
CA SER A 3 7.27 11.23 -20.71
C SER A 3 6.37 11.99 -19.71
N LEU A 4 5.93 11.33 -18.64
CA LEU A 4 5.16 12.00 -17.58
C LEU A 4 6.05 12.90 -16.71
N LYS A 5 7.28 12.47 -16.44
CA LYS A 5 8.24 13.26 -15.66
C LYS A 5 8.68 14.53 -16.42
N ASP A 6 8.65 14.49 -17.75
CA ASP A 6 9.02 15.62 -18.62
C ASP A 6 7.90 16.67 -18.77
N LEU A 7 6.69 16.38 -18.26
CA LEU A 7 5.56 17.32 -18.33
C LEU A 7 5.69 18.44 -17.28
N ILE A 8 5.48 19.67 -17.72
CA ILE A 8 5.46 20.85 -16.83
C ILE A 8 4.28 20.71 -15.85
N GLY A 9 4.57 20.89 -14.56
CA GLY A 9 3.57 20.82 -13.48
C GLY A 9 3.37 19.42 -12.90
N VAL A 10 4.03 18.38 -13.43
CA VAL A 10 4.05 17.05 -12.79
C VAL A 10 5.15 17.02 -11.73
N GLU A 11 4.75 17.02 -10.47
CA GLU A 11 5.69 17.00 -9.33
C GLU A 11 6.13 15.58 -8.97
N GLN A 12 5.19 14.62 -9.02
CA GLN A 12 5.46 13.23 -8.64
C GLN A 12 4.81 12.25 -9.61
N VAL A 13 5.56 11.21 -9.95
CA VAL A 13 5.07 10.05 -10.70
C VAL A 13 5.24 8.80 -9.84
N THR A 14 4.14 8.16 -9.48
CA THR A 14 4.13 6.92 -8.70
C THR A 14 3.53 5.78 -9.48
N LEU A 15 3.95 4.56 -9.20
CA LEU A 15 3.46 3.36 -9.84
C LEU A 15 2.77 2.47 -8.82
N THR A 16 1.55 1.98 -9.12
CA THR A 16 0.88 0.94 -8.35
C THR A 16 0.90 -0.37 -9.14
N THR A 17 1.32 -1.43 -8.51
CA THR A 17 1.55 -2.73 -9.16
C THR A 17 1.38 -3.87 -8.17
N ASN A 18 1.10 -5.08 -8.68
CA ASN A 18 1.24 -6.31 -7.90
C ASN A 18 2.71 -6.78 -7.78
N GLY A 19 3.62 -6.17 -8.52
CA GLY A 19 5.07 -6.44 -8.46
C GLY A 19 5.52 -7.75 -9.12
N SER A 20 4.63 -8.58 -9.65
CA SER A 20 4.97 -9.93 -10.13
C SER A 20 5.71 -9.95 -11.47
N LEU A 21 5.55 -8.91 -12.29
CA LEU A 21 6.11 -8.87 -13.63
C LEU A 21 7.52 -8.26 -13.70
N PHE A 22 7.94 -7.51 -12.69
CA PHE A 22 9.24 -6.88 -12.70
C PHE A 22 10.41 -7.87 -12.68
N SER A 23 11.46 -7.52 -13.38
CA SER A 23 12.83 -7.95 -13.15
C SER A 23 13.58 -6.89 -12.32
N PHE A 24 14.75 -7.21 -11.80
CA PHE A 24 15.60 -6.22 -11.12
C PHE A 24 16.08 -5.12 -12.08
N THR A 25 16.31 -5.48 -13.35
CA THR A 25 16.66 -4.50 -14.39
C THR A 25 15.55 -3.48 -14.61
N ASP A 26 14.28 -3.91 -14.59
CA ASP A 26 13.15 -2.97 -14.72
C ASP A 26 13.11 -2.01 -13.54
N LEU A 27 13.38 -2.48 -12.31
CA LEU A 27 13.42 -1.65 -11.12
C LEU A 27 14.58 -0.65 -11.15
N ASP A 28 15.75 -1.06 -11.64
CA ASP A 28 16.89 -0.17 -11.86
C ASP A 28 16.55 0.93 -12.88
N GLU A 29 15.91 0.57 -14.00
CA GLU A 29 15.46 1.54 -14.99
C GLU A 29 14.40 2.51 -14.42
N LEU A 30 13.44 2.02 -13.64
CA LEU A 30 12.45 2.87 -12.96
C LEU A 30 13.12 3.89 -12.03
N LYS A 31 14.11 3.46 -11.25
CA LYS A 31 14.91 4.36 -10.42
C LYS A 31 15.66 5.39 -11.26
N LYS A 32 16.33 4.95 -12.33
CA LYS A 32 17.13 5.80 -13.21
C LYS A 32 16.31 6.89 -13.89
N ILE A 33 15.06 6.61 -14.26
CA ILE A 33 14.15 7.61 -14.84
C ILE A 33 13.45 8.48 -13.78
N GLY A 34 13.78 8.32 -12.49
CA GLY A 34 13.31 9.17 -11.41
C GLY A 34 11.88 8.85 -10.95
N LEU A 35 11.48 7.57 -10.92
CA LEU A 35 10.21 7.19 -10.32
C LEU A 35 10.21 7.57 -8.83
N ASP A 36 9.18 8.29 -8.38
CA ASP A 36 9.16 8.83 -7.03
C ASP A 36 8.70 7.82 -5.98
N CYS A 37 7.88 6.83 -6.34
CA CYS A 37 7.43 5.79 -5.42
C CYS A 37 6.83 4.59 -6.16
N ILE A 38 7.04 3.39 -5.62
CA ILE A 38 6.31 2.18 -6.02
C ILE A 38 5.35 1.77 -4.90
N ASN A 39 4.08 1.60 -5.26
CA ASN A 39 3.05 1.06 -4.37
C ASN A 39 2.83 -0.40 -4.75
N PHE A 40 3.31 -1.33 -3.92
CA PHE A 40 3.03 -2.75 -4.09
C PHE A 40 1.65 -3.10 -3.52
N SER A 41 0.85 -3.83 -4.28
CA SER A 41 -0.43 -4.37 -3.80
C SER A 41 -0.19 -5.79 -3.30
N ILE A 42 -0.19 -5.97 -1.96
CA ILE A 42 0.07 -7.24 -1.28
C ILE A 42 -0.94 -7.36 -0.14
N ASP A 43 -1.88 -8.29 -0.26
CA ASP A 43 -2.95 -8.44 0.72
C ASP A 43 -2.60 -9.44 1.84
N THR A 44 -1.59 -10.29 1.64
CA THR A 44 -1.16 -11.29 2.61
C THR A 44 0.28 -11.73 2.36
N LEU A 45 0.97 -12.20 3.40
CA LEU A 45 2.28 -12.86 3.33
C LEU A 45 2.19 -14.38 3.41
N ASP A 46 0.99 -14.95 3.58
CA ASP A 46 0.76 -16.39 3.52
C ASP A 46 0.63 -16.85 2.06
N GLU A 47 1.47 -17.82 1.64
CA GLU A 47 1.49 -18.32 0.27
C GLU A 47 0.18 -18.96 -0.16
N SER A 48 -0.48 -19.68 0.75
CA SER A 48 -1.74 -20.38 0.46
C SER A 48 -2.90 -19.40 0.29
N GLU A 49 -2.92 -18.37 1.11
CA GLU A 49 -3.91 -17.29 1.02
C GLU A 49 -3.66 -16.42 -0.21
N TYR A 50 -2.40 -16.07 -0.49
CA TYR A 50 -2.01 -15.34 -1.69
C TYR A 50 -2.45 -16.05 -2.97
N LEU A 51 -2.24 -17.38 -3.03
CA LEU A 51 -2.70 -18.19 -4.17
C LEU A 51 -4.23 -18.14 -4.33
N LYS A 52 -4.98 -18.14 -3.22
CA LYS A 52 -6.45 -18.01 -3.26
C LYS A 52 -6.90 -16.65 -3.77
N ILE A 53 -6.23 -15.57 -3.37
CA ILE A 53 -6.55 -14.19 -3.75
C ILE A 53 -6.10 -13.90 -5.20
N CYS A 54 -4.83 -14.11 -5.49
CA CYS A 54 -4.21 -13.70 -6.75
C CYS A 54 -4.31 -14.74 -7.87
N LYS A 55 -4.69 -15.99 -7.54
CA LYS A 55 -4.73 -17.15 -8.49
C LYS A 55 -3.36 -17.45 -9.15
N LYS A 56 -2.26 -16.99 -8.51
CA LYS A 56 -0.87 -17.18 -8.97
C LYS A 56 0.03 -17.43 -7.78
N ASN A 57 1.10 -18.16 -7.96
CA ASN A 57 2.07 -18.47 -6.90
C ASN A 57 3.33 -17.60 -7.03
N ASP A 58 3.14 -16.29 -7.07
CA ASP A 58 4.21 -15.31 -7.33
C ASP A 58 4.68 -14.57 -6.07
N LEU A 59 4.15 -14.89 -4.88
CA LEU A 59 4.42 -14.11 -3.66
C LEU A 59 5.92 -13.93 -3.39
N LYS A 60 6.71 -15.01 -3.48
CA LYS A 60 8.16 -14.94 -3.29
C LYS A 60 8.82 -13.95 -4.24
N LYS A 61 8.43 -13.97 -5.51
CA LYS A 61 8.95 -13.02 -6.52
C LYS A 61 8.55 -11.59 -6.20
N VAL A 62 7.30 -11.37 -5.79
CA VAL A 62 6.81 -10.04 -5.39
C VAL A 62 7.59 -9.49 -4.21
N LEU A 63 7.82 -10.31 -3.18
CA LEU A 63 8.60 -9.91 -2.00
C LEU A 63 10.07 -9.63 -2.35
N LEU A 64 10.70 -10.42 -3.22
CA LEU A 64 12.04 -10.15 -3.72
C LEU A 64 12.12 -8.82 -4.48
N ASN A 65 11.13 -8.52 -5.30
CA ASN A 65 11.06 -7.26 -6.04
C ASN A 65 10.84 -6.06 -5.12
N LEU A 66 10.00 -6.21 -4.09
CA LEU A 66 9.80 -5.18 -3.06
C LEU A 66 11.11 -4.90 -2.31
N GLU A 67 11.77 -5.97 -1.85
CA GLU A 67 13.04 -5.87 -1.13
C GLU A 67 14.13 -5.21 -1.99
N TYR A 68 14.20 -5.59 -3.25
CA TYR A 68 15.16 -5.00 -4.19
C TYR A 68 14.87 -3.52 -4.44
N ALA A 69 13.60 -3.14 -4.67
CA ALA A 69 13.20 -1.74 -4.85
C ALA A 69 13.60 -0.89 -3.63
N TYR A 70 13.33 -1.40 -2.42
CA TYR A 70 13.74 -0.75 -1.17
C TYR A 70 15.26 -0.61 -1.08
N LYS A 71 16.00 -1.70 -1.33
CA LYS A 71 17.48 -1.74 -1.26
C LYS A 71 18.14 -0.74 -2.22
N ILE A 72 17.63 -0.59 -3.43
CA ILE A 72 18.15 0.39 -4.39
C ILE A 72 17.71 1.82 -4.09
N GLY A 73 16.92 2.06 -3.03
CA GLY A 73 16.50 3.38 -2.56
C GLY A 73 15.35 4.00 -3.37
N VAL A 74 14.48 3.17 -3.97
CA VAL A 74 13.19 3.64 -4.47
C VAL A 74 12.22 3.67 -3.29
N PRO A 75 11.52 4.78 -3.02
CA PRO A 75 10.49 4.83 -1.99
C PRO A 75 9.42 3.77 -2.24
N VAL A 76 9.14 2.96 -1.22
CA VAL A 76 8.19 1.84 -1.31
C VAL A 76 7.01 2.05 -0.37
N LYS A 77 5.82 1.75 -0.87
CA LYS A 77 4.60 1.62 -0.06
C LYS A 77 3.95 0.28 -0.36
N VAL A 78 3.26 -0.27 0.62
CA VAL A 78 2.48 -1.49 0.46
C VAL A 78 1.00 -1.18 0.70
N ASN A 79 0.14 -1.63 -0.20
CA ASN A 79 -1.30 -1.57 -0.06
C ASN A 79 -1.81 -2.95 0.30
N CYS A 80 -2.60 -3.02 1.35
CA CYS A 80 -3.29 -4.22 1.80
C CYS A 80 -4.78 -3.91 1.92
N VAL A 81 -5.62 -4.66 1.21
CA VAL A 81 -7.08 -4.47 1.25
C VAL A 81 -7.65 -5.19 2.48
N VAL A 82 -8.50 -4.47 3.20
CA VAL A 82 -9.25 -4.98 4.36
C VAL A 82 -10.67 -5.28 3.92
N ASP A 83 -10.96 -6.55 3.73
CA ASP A 83 -12.27 -7.10 3.41
C ASP A 83 -12.96 -7.68 4.65
N ASN A 84 -14.06 -8.39 4.47
CA ASN A 84 -14.79 -9.08 5.54
C ASN A 84 -14.11 -10.36 6.04
N LEU A 85 -13.11 -10.86 5.31
CA LEU A 85 -12.33 -12.06 5.68
C LEU A 85 -10.97 -11.71 6.30
N PHE A 86 -10.67 -10.41 6.39
CA PHE A 86 -9.42 -9.94 6.97
C PHE A 86 -9.26 -10.39 8.44
N SER A 87 -8.10 -10.91 8.80
CA SER A 87 -7.81 -11.40 10.16
C SER A 87 -6.73 -10.58 10.85
N PHE A 88 -6.76 -10.53 12.18
CA PHE A 88 -5.71 -9.87 12.96
C PHE A 88 -4.36 -10.58 12.80
N SER A 89 -4.35 -11.91 12.61
CA SER A 89 -3.11 -12.64 12.30
C SER A 89 -2.50 -12.21 10.95
N ARG A 90 -3.32 -11.86 9.96
CA ARG A 90 -2.84 -11.26 8.71
C ARG A 90 -2.22 -9.89 8.97
N PHE A 91 -2.86 -9.05 9.78
CA PHE A 91 -2.30 -7.76 10.18
C PHE A 91 -0.93 -7.92 10.82
N GLU A 92 -0.80 -8.80 11.83
CA GLU A 92 0.46 -9.07 12.54
C GLU A 92 1.56 -9.56 11.58
N SER A 93 1.20 -10.43 10.65
CA SER A 93 2.12 -10.90 9.62
C SER A 93 2.60 -9.74 8.73
N MET A 94 1.70 -8.88 8.27
CA MET A 94 2.03 -7.75 7.40
C MET A 94 2.95 -6.73 8.07
N LEU A 95 2.89 -6.56 9.38
CA LEU A 95 3.78 -5.67 10.12
C LEU A 95 5.27 -6.03 9.96
N GLN A 96 5.58 -7.29 9.65
CA GLN A 96 6.98 -7.70 9.41
C GLN A 96 7.63 -6.94 8.24
N LEU A 97 6.85 -6.42 7.30
CA LEU A 97 7.35 -5.63 6.18
C LEU A 97 7.93 -4.27 6.61
N ILE A 98 7.50 -3.77 7.76
CA ILE A 98 7.84 -2.42 8.23
C ILE A 98 8.70 -2.42 9.50
N LYS A 99 9.03 -3.60 10.04
CA LYS A 99 9.71 -3.71 11.32
C LYS A 99 11.07 -3.02 11.31
N ASP A 100 11.86 -3.26 10.28
CA ASP A 100 13.24 -2.80 10.10
C ASP A 100 13.42 -1.97 8.82
N LYS A 101 12.34 -1.45 8.27
CA LYS A 101 12.33 -0.72 6.99
C LYS A 101 11.35 0.44 7.01
N LYS A 102 11.78 1.59 6.52
CA LYS A 102 10.94 2.79 6.33
C LYS A 102 9.98 2.61 5.15
N ILE A 103 9.11 1.61 5.24
CA ILE A 103 8.04 1.34 4.29
C ILE A 103 6.72 1.84 4.88
N ALA A 104 5.84 2.41 4.08
CA ALA A 104 4.49 2.76 4.50
C ALA A 104 3.52 1.64 4.13
N LEU A 105 3.04 0.90 5.12
CA LEU A 105 2.04 -0.15 4.98
C LEU A 105 0.65 0.47 5.14
N ARG A 106 -0.17 0.42 4.10
CA ARG A 106 -1.51 1.03 4.07
C ARG A 106 -2.59 -0.03 4.06
N PHE A 107 -3.46 0.02 5.03
CA PHE A 107 -4.68 -0.77 5.10
C PHE A 107 -5.81 0.02 4.45
N ILE A 108 -6.38 -0.55 3.40
CA ILE A 108 -7.37 0.13 2.55
C ILE A 108 -8.69 -0.61 2.69
N GLU A 109 -9.71 0.09 3.16
CA GLU A 109 -11.04 -0.47 3.25
C GLU A 109 -11.56 -0.86 1.87
N LEU A 110 -12.06 -2.11 1.74
CA LEU A 110 -12.64 -2.58 0.49
C LEU A 110 -13.87 -1.76 0.12
N MET A 111 -13.83 -1.14 -1.05
CA MET A 111 -15.01 -0.46 -1.61
C MET A 111 -15.87 -1.49 -2.35
N PRO A 112 -17.09 -1.78 -1.87
CA PRO A 112 -17.95 -2.73 -2.54
C PRO A 112 -18.45 -2.19 -3.88
N LEU A 113 -18.41 -3.04 -4.89
CA LEU A 113 -18.98 -2.73 -6.22
C LEU A 113 -20.52 -2.70 -6.20
N LYS A 114 -21.14 -3.31 -5.19
CA LYS A 114 -22.60 -3.35 -4.97
C LYS A 114 -22.94 -2.90 -3.55
N TYR A 115 -24.07 -2.25 -3.38
CA TYR A 115 -24.53 -1.68 -2.12
C TYR A 115 -24.73 -2.71 -0.99
N SER A 116 -24.86 -4.00 -1.34
CA SER A 116 -25.09 -5.12 -0.40
C SER A 116 -23.84 -5.57 0.38
N ASP A 117 -22.64 -5.24 -0.05
CA ASP A 117 -21.41 -5.85 0.45
C ASP A 117 -20.56 -4.89 1.32
N ARG A 118 -21.24 -4.01 2.07
CA ARG A 118 -20.57 -2.97 2.90
C ARG A 118 -19.90 -3.50 4.16
N ASN A 119 -19.78 -4.80 4.33
CA ASN A 119 -19.21 -5.38 5.54
C ASN A 119 -17.69 -5.50 5.36
N THR A 120 -16.94 -4.61 5.99
CA THR A 120 -15.48 -4.68 6.07
C THR A 120 -15.06 -4.73 7.53
N LYS A 121 -13.88 -5.27 7.79
CA LYS A 121 -13.32 -5.33 9.15
C LYS A 121 -12.44 -4.14 9.50
N MET A 122 -12.57 -3.03 8.81
CA MET A 122 -11.69 -1.87 9.01
C MET A 122 -11.83 -1.30 10.43
N ASN A 123 -13.05 -1.09 10.92
CA ASN A 123 -13.27 -0.57 12.28
C ASN A 123 -12.73 -1.53 13.34
N GLU A 124 -13.02 -2.83 13.21
CA GLU A 124 -12.49 -3.86 14.11
C GLU A 124 -10.95 -3.87 14.10
N LEU A 125 -10.33 -3.68 12.93
CA LEU A 125 -8.88 -3.59 12.79
C LEU A 125 -8.34 -2.35 13.52
N ILE A 126 -8.94 -1.19 13.33
CA ILE A 126 -8.51 0.06 13.96
C ILE A 126 -8.61 -0.06 15.49
N GLU A 127 -9.73 -0.58 16.01
CA GLU A 127 -9.91 -0.85 17.45
C GLU A 127 -8.86 -1.83 17.99
N TYR A 128 -8.60 -2.92 17.24
CA TYR A 128 -7.57 -3.89 17.59
C TYR A 128 -6.19 -3.24 17.71
N VAL A 129 -5.82 -2.43 16.71
CA VAL A 129 -4.51 -1.77 16.67
C VAL A 129 -4.38 -0.76 17.80
N GLN A 130 -5.39 0.07 18.05
CA GLN A 130 -5.39 1.05 19.15
C GLN A 130 -5.29 0.39 20.53
N LYS A 131 -5.87 -0.81 20.69
CA LYS A 131 -5.82 -1.55 21.94
C LYS A 131 -4.47 -2.21 22.19
N ASN A 132 -3.80 -2.69 21.15
CA ASN A 132 -2.62 -3.56 21.29
C ASN A 132 -1.30 -2.83 21.00
N TYR A 133 -1.35 -1.65 20.39
CA TYR A 133 -0.15 -0.91 19.97
C TYR A 133 -0.21 0.55 20.39
N THR A 134 0.96 1.10 20.69
CA THR A 134 1.12 2.56 20.82
C THR A 134 1.26 3.16 19.43
N LEU A 135 0.32 4.03 19.07
CA LEU A 135 0.33 4.78 17.82
C LEU A 135 0.66 6.23 18.07
N ASN A 136 1.60 6.79 17.29
CA ASN A 136 1.84 8.23 17.27
C ASN A 136 1.54 8.75 15.86
N VAL A 137 0.85 9.87 15.78
CA VAL A 137 0.55 10.51 14.49
C VAL A 137 1.85 10.84 13.77
N CYS A 138 1.92 10.52 12.50
CA CYS A 138 3.06 10.85 11.65
C CYS A 138 2.79 12.18 10.94
N ASP A 139 3.56 13.20 11.27
CA ASP A 139 3.47 14.54 10.65
C ASP A 139 4.19 14.58 9.28
N GLU A 140 4.97 13.54 8.93
CA GLU A 140 5.63 13.45 7.63
C GLU A 140 4.62 13.27 6.50
N LYS A 141 4.74 14.10 5.47
CA LYS A 141 3.92 13.97 4.26
C LYS A 141 4.40 12.82 3.40
N LEU A 142 3.89 11.61 3.66
CA LEU A 142 4.26 10.40 2.91
C LEU A 142 3.59 10.29 1.51
N GLY A 143 3.06 11.38 0.98
CA GLY A 143 2.45 11.47 -0.35
C GLY A 143 1.15 12.27 -0.34
N ASN A 144 0.49 12.35 -1.51
CA ASN A 144 -0.71 13.18 -1.71
C ASN A 144 -2.04 12.39 -1.59
N GLY A 145 -2.02 11.23 -0.94
CA GLY A 145 -3.20 10.39 -0.75
C GLY A 145 -3.95 10.66 0.55
N PRO A 146 -5.17 10.13 0.69
CA PRO A 146 -6.03 10.34 1.86
C PRO A 146 -5.68 9.44 3.06
N ALA A 147 -4.53 8.80 3.08
CA ALA A 147 -4.12 7.94 4.19
C ALA A 147 -3.67 8.78 5.38
N HIS A 148 -4.20 8.47 6.58
CA HIS A 148 -3.68 8.94 7.84
C HIS A 148 -2.58 7.99 8.31
N TYR A 149 -1.37 8.52 8.54
CA TYR A 149 -0.21 7.70 8.88
C TYR A 149 0.15 7.80 10.35
N TYR A 150 0.67 6.68 10.88
CA TYR A 150 1.12 6.56 12.26
C TYR A 150 2.43 5.77 12.31
N THR A 151 3.30 6.11 13.25
CA THR A 151 4.33 5.19 13.70
C THR A 151 3.72 4.19 14.68
N ILE A 152 4.26 2.99 14.74
CA ILE A 152 3.72 1.90 15.57
C ILE A 152 4.84 1.25 16.39
N GLY A 153 4.78 1.39 17.72
CA GLY A 153 5.78 0.81 18.61
C GLY A 153 7.21 1.16 18.20
N ASP A 154 8.07 0.15 18.17
CA ASP A 154 9.49 0.25 17.80
C ASP A 154 9.76 -0.05 16.33
N TYR A 155 8.74 -0.04 15.48
CA TYR A 155 8.89 -0.29 14.04
C TYR A 155 9.46 0.92 13.32
N GLU A 156 10.35 0.71 12.36
CA GLU A 156 10.94 1.81 11.57
C GLU A 156 10.00 2.40 10.53
N GLY A 157 9.05 1.59 10.04
CA GLY A 157 8.09 2.03 9.03
C GLY A 157 6.81 2.61 9.62
N TYR A 158 5.85 2.82 8.74
CA TYR A 158 4.60 3.50 9.06
C TYR A 158 3.42 2.61 8.74
N ILE A 159 2.34 2.72 9.53
CA ILE A 159 1.05 2.20 9.14
C ILE A 159 0.14 3.34 8.69
N GLY A 160 -0.74 3.08 7.74
CA GLY A 160 -1.72 4.05 7.26
C GLY A 160 -3.09 3.41 7.08
N PHE A 161 -4.16 4.15 7.37
CA PHE A 161 -5.52 3.71 7.14
C PHE A 161 -6.18 4.58 6.07
N ILE A 162 -6.93 3.92 5.17
CA ILE A 162 -7.78 4.56 4.15
C ILE A 162 -9.19 4.02 4.30
N GLU A 163 -10.02 4.76 5.02
CA GLU A 163 -11.39 4.42 5.37
C GLU A 163 -12.34 4.93 4.28
N ALA A 164 -12.54 4.13 3.24
CA ALA A 164 -13.29 4.55 2.06
C ALA A 164 -14.80 4.69 2.28
N LEU A 165 -15.38 3.97 3.26
CA LEU A 165 -16.81 3.94 3.54
C LEU A 165 -17.19 4.78 4.75
N HIS A 166 -16.35 4.76 5.79
CA HIS A 166 -16.68 5.32 7.10
C HIS A 166 -16.31 6.80 7.24
N ASN A 167 -15.20 7.21 6.65
CA ASN A 167 -14.69 8.58 6.78
C ASN A 167 -14.71 9.37 5.46
N LYS A 168 -15.81 9.39 4.73
CA LYS A 168 -16.09 10.20 3.51
C LYS A 168 -14.89 10.99 2.94
N PHE A 169 -13.74 10.31 2.79
CA PHE A 169 -12.49 10.91 2.34
C PHE A 169 -12.60 11.61 0.96
N CYS A 170 -13.75 11.44 0.29
CA CYS A 170 -14.05 12.10 -0.96
C CYS A 170 -14.05 13.64 -0.86
N GLN A 171 -14.34 14.20 0.32
CA GLN A 171 -14.30 15.66 0.52
C GLN A 171 -12.85 16.19 0.54
N ASP A 172 -11.91 15.37 1.02
CA ASP A 172 -10.48 15.70 1.07
C ASP A 172 -9.69 15.11 -0.10
N CYS A 173 -10.40 14.44 -1.02
CA CYS A 173 -9.77 13.75 -2.15
C CYS A 173 -9.55 14.69 -3.33
N ASN A 174 -8.28 14.95 -3.64
CA ASN A 174 -7.85 15.73 -4.80
C ASN A 174 -7.53 14.87 -6.03
N ARG A 175 -8.11 13.66 -6.13
CA ARG A 175 -7.79 12.70 -7.20
C ARG A 175 -8.81 12.75 -8.33
N ILE A 176 -8.28 12.70 -9.54
CA ILE A 176 -9.04 12.35 -10.75
C ILE A 176 -8.53 11.02 -11.29
N ARG A 177 -9.43 10.26 -11.89
CA ARG A 177 -9.08 9.02 -12.60
C ARG A 177 -9.34 9.23 -14.08
N LEU A 178 -8.30 9.05 -14.89
CA LEU A 178 -8.42 9.00 -16.32
C LEU A 178 -8.56 7.53 -16.74
N SER A 179 -9.60 7.20 -17.49
CA SER A 179 -9.81 5.86 -18.02
C SER A 179 -9.00 5.65 -19.31
N SER A 180 -8.95 4.39 -19.80
CA SER A 180 -8.27 4.06 -21.05
C SER A 180 -8.92 4.68 -22.30
N VAL A 181 -10.10 5.25 -22.15
CA VAL A 181 -10.86 5.92 -23.24
C VAL A 181 -11.00 7.43 -23.01
N GLY A 182 -10.36 7.98 -22.00
CA GLY A 182 -10.39 9.41 -21.68
C GLY A 182 -11.49 9.85 -20.75
#